data_c2fed72aa512b83a6bdf80e4c212ab55
#
_entry.id   c2fed72aa512b83a6bdf80e4c212ab55
#
_cell.length_a   1.000
_cell.length_b   1.000
_cell.length_c   1.000
_cell.angle_alpha   90.00
_cell.angle_beta   90.00
_cell.angle_gamma   90.00
#
_symmetry.space_group_name_H-M   'P 1'
#
loop_
_entity.id
_entity.type
_entity.pdbx_description
1 polymer ?
#
loop_
_entity_poly.entity_id
_entity_poly.type
_entity_poly.pdbx_seq_one_letter_code
_entity_poly.pdbx_strand_id
1 'polypeptide(L)'
;MARSRTAEPPTTTRTRPEDEYLGAGASLGYGLQHVLTMYGGIIAPPLIIGGVAGMTPQEQGLLIAASLFVGGLATILQSWGLKFFGSQLPLVQGTSFAGVATMTAIVQGGGGIQAVFGAVIVASVIGFLITPFFVSIIRFFPPVVTGVVITAIGLTLFPVAARWAMGGNAQSPDYGSVGNLGLAGLTLLIIMLLSKLGSAAISRLSILIGLVLGTAAAAALGMADFSQVLTGDFFAVPQPLAFGPPVFEVAAILSMFIVILVTLTETTADIIAVGEIVDTKVGKKRIADGLRADMASSALAPLFNGFTQSAFAQNVGLVAITGVKSRYVVTAGGFILVTLGLLPVLGRVVAAVPPPVLGGAGIVLFGSVAASGIRTLAKVDFGNGANLIIVATSLGFGMLPIAVPEVYANFPAWFETIFHSGISSAAVMAILLNILFNEFRAGNPPRGTGSVFANAPVRAVRYESLEHLQNHLQEGDTVRNGKLVDCDGNEVPVITAAGEIIDTRVCKPQDGSGGSSAH
;
A
#
# COMPACT_ATOMS: atom_id res chain seq x y z
N MET A 1 -1.91 53.16 -41.43
CA MET A 1 -2.44 51.82 -41.12
C MET A 1 -1.71 51.28 -39.88
N ALA A 2 -2.32 51.46 -38.72
CA ALA A 2 -1.75 50.99 -37.45
C ALA A 2 -2.24 49.57 -37.20
N ARG A 3 -1.30 48.61 -37.10
CA ARG A 3 -1.61 47.22 -36.71
C ARG A 3 -1.92 47.18 -35.21
N SER A 4 -3.18 46.92 -34.90
CA SER A 4 -3.62 46.54 -33.55
C SER A 4 -2.90 45.26 -33.12
N ARG A 5 -2.05 45.33 -32.10
CA ARG A 5 -1.54 44.19 -31.37
C ARG A 5 -2.67 43.73 -30.45
N THR A 6 -3.32 42.66 -30.81
CA THR A 6 -4.16 41.88 -29.86
C THR A 6 -3.27 41.37 -28.76
N ALA A 7 -3.48 41.85 -27.54
CA ALA A 7 -2.81 41.32 -26.34
C ALA A 7 -3.30 39.87 -26.13
N GLU A 8 -2.37 38.90 -26.13
CA GLU A 8 -2.65 37.57 -25.67
C GLU A 8 -3.18 37.62 -24.22
N PRO A 9 -4.24 36.88 -23.89
CA PRO A 9 -4.70 36.82 -22.52
C PRO A 9 -3.59 36.22 -21.64
N PRO A 10 -3.44 36.67 -20.38
CA PRO A 10 -2.42 36.16 -19.48
C PRO A 10 -2.62 34.66 -19.30
N THR A 11 -1.58 33.86 -19.58
CA THR A 11 -1.50 32.44 -19.25
C THR A 11 -1.69 32.30 -17.74
N THR A 12 -2.91 32.02 -17.30
CA THR A 12 -3.16 31.57 -15.94
C THR A 12 -2.38 30.28 -15.74
N THR A 13 -1.28 30.34 -15.02
CA THR A 13 -0.59 29.15 -14.49
C THR A 13 -1.62 28.38 -13.67
N ARG A 14 -2.22 27.32 -14.25
CA ARG A 14 -3.09 26.41 -13.50
C ARG A 14 -2.22 25.82 -12.39
N THR A 15 -2.45 26.27 -11.17
CA THR A 15 -1.89 25.63 -9.98
C THR A 15 -2.37 24.18 -9.95
N ARG A 16 -1.45 23.23 -9.73
CA ARG A 16 -1.81 21.82 -9.64
C ARG A 16 -2.81 21.61 -8.50
N PRO A 17 -3.85 20.77 -8.65
CA PRO A 17 -4.87 20.57 -7.61
C PRO A 17 -4.28 20.18 -6.24
N GLU A 18 -3.20 19.43 -6.24
CA GLU A 18 -2.51 19.01 -5.01
C GLU A 18 -1.72 20.13 -4.31
N ASP A 19 -1.46 21.24 -4.98
CA ASP A 19 -0.77 22.39 -4.40
C ASP A 19 -1.73 23.38 -3.70
N GLU A 20 -3.02 23.04 -3.58
CA GLU A 20 -4.00 23.83 -2.86
C GLU A 20 -3.61 23.93 -1.37
N TYR A 21 -3.56 25.15 -0.83
CA TYR A 21 -3.29 25.39 0.59
C TYR A 21 -4.57 25.74 1.34
N LEU A 22 -5.02 24.85 2.22
CA LEU A 22 -6.28 25.00 2.98
C LEU A 22 -6.15 25.86 4.25
N GLY A 23 -4.96 26.43 4.51
CA GLY A 23 -4.65 27.08 5.78
C GLY A 23 -4.16 26.11 6.86
N ALA A 24 -3.42 26.63 7.86
CA ALA A 24 -2.75 25.80 8.85
C ALA A 24 -3.71 24.97 9.71
N GLY A 25 -4.83 25.55 10.17
CA GLY A 25 -5.80 24.85 11.01
C GLY A 25 -6.48 23.69 10.29
N ALA A 26 -6.96 23.90 9.06
CA ALA A 26 -7.58 22.83 8.27
C ALA A 26 -6.55 21.75 7.91
N SER A 27 -5.32 22.14 7.53
CA SER A 27 -4.24 21.20 7.23
C SER A 27 -3.89 20.31 8.42
N LEU A 28 -3.83 20.86 9.63
CA LEU A 28 -3.61 20.09 10.85
C LEU A 28 -4.80 19.16 11.17
N GLY A 29 -6.04 19.64 11.02
CA GLY A 29 -7.24 18.84 11.30
C GLY A 29 -7.37 17.63 10.36
N TYR A 30 -7.26 17.84 9.05
CA TYR A 30 -7.27 16.75 8.08
C TYR A 30 -5.99 15.89 8.16
N GLY A 31 -4.82 16.50 8.46
CA GLY A 31 -3.58 15.76 8.72
C GLY A 31 -3.71 14.80 9.88
N LEU A 32 -4.32 15.26 10.99
CA LEU A 32 -4.64 14.38 12.12
C LEU A 32 -5.59 13.25 11.71
N GLN A 33 -6.59 13.50 10.87
CA GLN A 33 -7.48 12.47 10.38
C GLN A 33 -6.70 11.40 9.59
N HIS A 34 -5.74 11.79 8.76
CA HIS A 34 -4.85 10.86 8.07
C HIS A 34 -4.06 10.00 9.05
N VAL A 35 -3.46 10.61 10.07
CA VAL A 35 -2.70 9.91 11.12
C VAL A 35 -3.57 8.91 11.87
N LEU A 36 -4.75 9.33 12.34
CA LEU A 36 -5.66 8.46 13.08
C LEU A 36 -6.16 7.27 12.24
N THR A 37 -6.38 7.48 10.93
CA THR A 37 -6.82 6.41 10.01
C THR A 37 -5.74 5.34 9.81
N MET A 38 -4.45 5.72 9.72
CA MET A 38 -3.35 4.79 9.53
C MET A 38 -2.73 4.28 10.83
N TYR A 39 -3.11 4.83 11.99
CA TYR A 39 -2.42 4.58 13.25
C TYR A 39 -2.31 3.09 13.59
N GLY A 40 -3.42 2.34 13.49
CA GLY A 40 -3.41 0.89 13.68
C GLY A 40 -2.48 0.15 12.70
N GLY A 41 -2.40 0.64 11.46
CA GLY A 41 -1.52 0.07 10.43
C GLY A 41 -0.04 0.27 10.72
N ILE A 42 0.36 1.47 11.16
CA ILE A 42 1.79 1.76 11.38
C ILE A 42 2.35 1.11 12.64
N ILE A 43 1.51 0.86 13.66
CA ILE A 43 1.94 0.21 14.91
C ILE A 43 1.97 -1.32 14.83
N ALA A 44 1.20 -1.94 13.93
CA ALA A 44 1.09 -3.39 13.87
C ALA A 44 2.41 -4.08 13.45
N PRO A 45 3.14 -3.67 12.40
CA PRO A 45 4.40 -4.30 12.03
C PRO A 45 5.44 -4.33 13.15
N PRO A 46 5.78 -3.23 13.85
CA PRO A 46 6.74 -3.27 14.95
C PRO A 46 6.29 -4.15 16.12
N LEU A 47 4.99 -4.22 16.42
CA LEU A 47 4.45 -5.12 17.43
C LEU A 47 4.62 -6.59 17.05
N ILE A 48 4.36 -6.94 15.78
CA ILE A 48 4.52 -8.31 15.28
C ILE A 48 5.99 -8.73 15.35
N ILE A 49 6.87 -7.91 14.78
CA ILE A 49 8.30 -8.22 14.70
C ILE A 49 8.93 -8.24 16.07
N GLY A 50 8.65 -7.26 16.93
CA GLY A 50 9.12 -7.18 18.30
C GLY A 50 8.60 -8.34 19.17
N GLY A 51 7.34 -8.74 18.98
CA GLY A 51 6.77 -9.91 19.65
C GLY A 51 7.47 -11.22 19.27
N VAL A 52 7.74 -11.43 17.97
CA VAL A 52 8.48 -12.60 17.47
C VAL A 52 9.95 -12.58 17.94
N ALA A 53 10.56 -11.39 18.05
CA ALA A 53 11.91 -11.20 18.58
C ALA A 53 11.99 -11.38 20.11
N GLY A 54 10.89 -11.63 20.80
CA GLY A 54 10.84 -11.78 22.26
C GLY A 54 11.16 -10.50 23.03
N MET A 55 10.91 -9.34 22.42
CA MET A 55 11.21 -8.04 23.02
C MET A 55 10.29 -7.70 24.17
N THR A 56 10.85 -7.02 25.16
CA THR A 56 10.11 -6.46 26.30
C THR A 56 9.12 -5.38 25.84
N PRO A 57 8.05 -5.07 26.61
CA PRO A 57 7.13 -3.99 26.28
C PRO A 57 7.82 -2.63 26.08
N GLN A 58 8.92 -2.35 26.79
CA GLN A 58 9.70 -1.13 26.64
C GLN A 58 10.41 -1.09 25.28
N GLU A 59 11.03 -2.18 24.86
CA GLU A 59 11.69 -2.32 23.55
C GLU A 59 10.67 -2.24 22.40
N GLN A 60 9.50 -2.87 22.55
CA GLN A 60 8.41 -2.75 21.59
C GLN A 60 7.90 -1.30 21.50
N GLY A 61 7.79 -0.60 22.63
CA GLY A 61 7.45 0.82 22.67
C GLY A 61 8.45 1.69 21.88
N LEU A 62 9.77 1.38 21.98
CA LEU A 62 10.80 2.05 21.18
C LEU A 62 10.65 1.78 19.69
N LEU A 63 10.37 0.53 19.28
CA LEU A 63 10.12 0.19 17.88
C LEU A 63 8.91 0.92 17.31
N ILE A 64 7.84 1.05 18.11
CA ILE A 64 6.64 1.77 17.71
C ILE A 64 6.94 3.27 17.56
N ALA A 65 7.61 3.88 18.53
CA ALA A 65 8.00 5.28 18.49
C ALA A 65 8.90 5.57 17.27
N ALA A 66 9.88 4.68 17.01
CA ALA A 66 10.75 4.75 15.85
C ALA A 66 9.96 4.66 14.53
N SER A 67 9.00 3.76 14.44
CA SER A 67 8.15 3.58 13.25
C SER A 67 7.28 4.81 12.98
N LEU A 68 6.71 5.43 14.02
CA LEU A 68 5.97 6.69 13.91
C LEU A 68 6.89 7.83 13.44
N PHE A 69 8.08 7.95 14.04
CA PHE A 69 9.06 8.99 13.73
C PHE A 69 9.52 8.88 12.27
N VAL A 70 9.98 7.71 11.85
CA VAL A 70 10.48 7.48 10.49
C VAL A 70 9.34 7.58 9.47
N GLY A 71 8.17 7.02 9.76
CA GLY A 71 6.98 7.13 8.91
C GLY A 71 6.55 8.59 8.71
N GLY A 72 6.68 9.41 9.75
CA GLY A 72 6.44 10.85 9.67
C GLY A 72 7.44 11.56 8.76
N LEU A 73 8.76 11.28 8.90
CA LEU A 73 9.79 11.83 8.04
C LEU A 73 9.61 11.38 6.57
N ALA A 74 9.30 10.10 6.35
CA ALA A 74 9.00 9.55 5.03
C ALA A 74 7.78 10.23 4.40
N THR A 75 6.71 10.46 5.18
CA THR A 75 5.50 11.16 4.74
C THR A 75 5.81 12.61 4.33
N ILE A 76 6.60 13.32 5.12
CA ILE A 76 7.04 14.68 4.79
C ILE A 76 7.85 14.67 3.50
N LEU A 77 8.84 13.76 3.38
CA LEU A 77 9.66 13.64 2.19
C LEU A 77 8.82 13.33 0.94
N GLN A 78 7.82 12.46 1.05
CA GLN A 78 6.97 12.02 -0.05
C GLN A 78 6.00 13.13 -0.50
N SER A 79 5.37 13.83 0.44
CA SER A 79 4.30 14.80 0.16
C SER A 79 4.84 16.21 -0.11
N TRP A 80 5.80 16.69 0.68
CA TRP A 80 6.47 17.97 0.42
C TRP A 80 7.34 17.87 -0.82
N GLY A 81 8.16 16.83 -0.88
CA GLY A 81 9.06 16.55 -1.97
C GLY A 81 10.30 17.46 -1.99
N LEU A 82 11.40 16.89 -2.41
CA LEU A 82 12.64 17.60 -2.74
C LEU A 82 12.92 17.41 -4.25
N LYS A 83 13.99 18.03 -4.78
CA LYS A 83 14.29 18.04 -6.22
C LYS A 83 14.24 16.67 -6.92
N PHE A 84 14.64 15.58 -6.22
CA PHE A 84 14.70 14.20 -6.74
C PHE A 84 13.95 13.20 -5.86
N PHE A 85 13.24 13.64 -4.84
CA PHE A 85 12.56 12.82 -3.87
C PHE A 85 11.13 13.28 -3.66
N GLY A 86 10.20 12.31 -3.59
CA GLY A 86 8.80 12.54 -3.30
C GLY A 86 7.95 12.80 -4.54
N SER A 87 6.78 12.16 -4.56
CA SER A 87 5.80 12.30 -5.62
C SER A 87 5.09 13.65 -5.60
N GLN A 88 5.19 14.40 -4.50
CA GLN A 88 4.45 15.64 -4.25
C GLN A 88 2.93 15.45 -4.39
N LEU A 89 2.44 14.31 -3.91
CA LEU A 89 1.03 13.95 -3.86
C LEU A 89 0.59 13.82 -2.40
N PRO A 90 -0.72 13.87 -2.10
CA PRO A 90 -1.25 13.59 -0.76
C PRO A 90 -1.17 12.10 -0.43
N LEU A 91 0.05 11.59 -0.28
CA LEU A 91 0.37 10.19 -0.07
C LEU A 91 1.11 10.03 1.26
N VAL A 92 0.48 9.31 2.20
CA VAL A 92 1.06 9.02 3.52
C VAL A 92 1.97 7.81 3.42
N GLN A 93 3.06 7.84 4.18
CA GLN A 93 4.05 6.77 4.28
C GLN A 93 4.04 6.16 5.68
N GLY A 94 4.36 4.89 5.77
CA GLY A 94 4.55 4.21 7.04
C GLY A 94 5.19 2.83 6.86
N THR A 95 5.36 2.10 7.96
CA THR A 95 5.99 0.77 7.94
C THR A 95 5.20 -0.19 7.07
N SER A 96 5.86 -0.74 6.04
CA SER A 96 5.23 -1.64 5.06
C SER A 96 4.84 -2.99 5.68
N PHE A 97 3.63 -3.44 5.39
CA PHE A 97 3.20 -4.81 5.71
C PHE A 97 3.86 -5.86 4.84
N ALA A 98 4.30 -5.49 3.63
CA ALA A 98 4.91 -6.43 2.69
C ALA A 98 6.16 -7.13 3.26
N GLY A 99 6.89 -6.46 4.15
CA GLY A 99 8.09 -7.01 4.78
C GLY A 99 7.84 -7.86 6.02
N VAL A 100 6.66 -7.80 6.64
CA VAL A 100 6.44 -8.35 7.99
C VAL A 100 6.73 -9.86 8.04
N ALA A 101 6.17 -10.64 7.13
CA ALA A 101 6.38 -12.10 7.13
C ALA A 101 7.85 -12.46 6.89
N THR A 102 8.54 -11.76 5.99
CA THR A 102 9.96 -11.98 5.72
C THR A 102 10.83 -11.57 6.91
N MET A 103 10.55 -10.42 7.53
CA MET A 103 11.26 -9.96 8.71
C MET A 103 11.06 -10.91 9.90
N THR A 104 9.84 -11.41 10.11
CA THR A 104 9.58 -12.43 11.16
C THR A 104 10.29 -13.75 10.87
N ALA A 105 10.36 -14.19 9.61
CA ALA A 105 11.10 -15.38 9.21
C ALA A 105 12.61 -15.22 9.47
N ILE A 106 13.21 -14.06 9.20
CA ILE A 106 14.61 -13.76 9.50
C ILE A 106 14.87 -13.85 11.01
N VAL A 107 13.99 -13.28 11.83
CA VAL A 107 14.09 -13.33 13.29
C VAL A 107 14.00 -14.78 13.79
N GLN A 108 13.02 -15.56 13.32
CA GLN A 108 12.80 -16.96 13.70
C GLN A 108 13.95 -17.87 13.23
N GLY A 109 14.58 -17.54 12.10
CA GLY A 109 15.77 -18.23 11.58
C GLY A 109 17.06 -17.97 12.38
N GLY A 110 16.99 -17.18 13.45
CA GLY A 110 18.14 -16.91 14.34
C GLY A 110 18.93 -15.65 14.00
N GLY A 111 18.60 -14.93 12.92
CA GLY A 111 19.30 -13.69 12.53
C GLY A 111 19.01 -12.50 13.46
N GLY A 112 17.94 -12.57 14.23
CA GLY A 112 17.54 -11.49 15.15
C GLY A 112 17.12 -10.20 14.43
N ILE A 113 16.85 -9.16 15.22
CA ILE A 113 16.42 -7.85 14.69
C ILE A 113 17.56 -7.14 13.92
N GLN A 114 18.82 -7.42 14.28
CA GLN A 114 20.00 -6.82 13.64
C GLN A 114 20.14 -7.30 12.18
N ALA A 115 19.84 -8.58 11.90
CA ALA A 115 19.84 -9.10 10.54
C ALA A 115 18.68 -8.53 9.71
N VAL A 116 17.53 -8.30 10.33
CA VAL A 116 16.41 -7.57 9.69
C VAL A 116 16.86 -6.17 9.27
N PHE A 117 17.50 -5.43 10.18
CA PHE A 117 17.99 -4.07 9.88
C PHE A 117 19.05 -4.07 8.77
N GLY A 118 20.00 -4.99 8.80
CA GLY A 118 21.01 -5.12 7.75
C GLY A 118 20.39 -5.46 6.39
N ALA A 119 19.45 -6.39 6.36
CA ALA A 119 18.74 -6.78 5.15
C ALA A 119 17.89 -5.63 4.57
N VAL A 120 17.18 -4.88 5.42
CA VAL A 120 16.39 -3.71 5.00
C VAL A 120 17.29 -2.63 4.40
N ILE A 121 18.41 -2.29 5.05
CA ILE A 121 19.36 -1.28 4.54
C ILE A 121 19.83 -1.65 3.13
N VAL A 122 20.42 -2.84 2.98
CA VAL A 122 21.02 -3.24 1.69
C VAL A 122 19.97 -3.40 0.60
N ALA A 123 18.87 -4.09 0.90
CA ALA A 123 17.80 -4.27 -0.07
C ALA A 123 17.20 -2.93 -0.52
N SER A 124 17.01 -1.96 0.39
CA SER A 124 16.48 -0.63 0.07
C SER A 124 17.49 0.21 -0.72
N VAL A 125 18.79 0.11 -0.44
CA VAL A 125 19.84 0.76 -1.25
C VAL A 125 19.83 0.19 -2.67
N ILE A 126 19.73 -1.12 -2.84
CA ILE A 126 19.60 -1.74 -4.16
C ILE A 126 18.30 -1.25 -4.82
N GLY A 127 17.18 -1.24 -4.10
CA GLY A 127 15.89 -0.70 -4.57
C GLY A 127 16.01 0.76 -5.05
N PHE A 128 16.72 1.59 -4.30
CA PHE A 128 16.99 2.98 -4.69
C PHE A 128 17.74 3.08 -6.02
N LEU A 129 18.78 2.27 -6.19
CA LEU A 129 19.60 2.25 -7.41
C LEU A 129 18.82 1.74 -8.63
N ILE A 130 17.92 0.79 -8.44
CA ILE A 130 17.11 0.25 -9.55
C ILE A 130 15.88 1.10 -9.87
N THR A 131 15.46 2.01 -9.00
CA THR A 131 14.24 2.84 -9.18
C THR A 131 14.12 3.50 -10.56
N PRO A 132 15.16 4.13 -11.15
CA PRO A 132 15.05 4.74 -12.47
C PRO A 132 14.73 3.71 -13.57
N PHE A 133 15.19 2.48 -13.41
CA PHE A 133 14.96 1.37 -14.34
C PHE A 133 13.63 0.66 -14.02
N PHE A 134 13.23 0.63 -12.76
CA PHE A 134 12.01 -0.04 -12.31
C PHE A 134 10.78 0.48 -13.04
N VAL A 135 10.67 1.80 -13.26
CA VAL A 135 9.56 2.38 -14.03
C VAL A 135 9.48 1.82 -15.47
N SER A 136 10.58 1.31 -16.01
CA SER A 136 10.60 0.66 -17.33
C SER A 136 10.23 -0.83 -17.25
N ILE A 137 10.47 -1.49 -16.12
CA ILE A 137 10.16 -2.92 -15.91
C ILE A 137 8.82 -3.13 -15.18
N ILE A 138 8.13 -2.05 -14.82
CA ILE A 138 6.80 -2.11 -14.15
C ILE A 138 5.79 -2.94 -14.95
N ARG A 139 5.98 -3.10 -16.26
CA ARG A 139 5.16 -3.96 -17.11
C ARG A 139 5.11 -5.43 -16.65
N PHE A 140 6.11 -5.90 -15.89
CA PHE A 140 6.13 -7.25 -15.32
C PHE A 140 5.32 -7.36 -14.02
N PHE A 141 4.81 -6.22 -13.52
CA PHE A 141 4.00 -6.11 -12.32
C PHE A 141 2.59 -5.57 -12.64
N PRO A 142 1.85 -6.23 -13.56
CA PRO A 142 0.49 -5.82 -13.88
C PRO A 142 -0.45 -6.02 -12.67
N PRO A 143 -1.70 -5.50 -12.72
CA PRO A 143 -2.67 -5.64 -11.64
C PRO A 143 -2.89 -7.09 -11.16
N VAL A 144 -2.71 -8.10 -12.01
CA VAL A 144 -2.79 -9.51 -11.61
C VAL A 144 -1.70 -9.88 -10.62
N VAL A 145 -0.45 -9.45 -10.85
CA VAL A 145 0.68 -9.70 -9.95
C VAL A 145 0.52 -8.87 -8.67
N THR A 146 0.29 -7.55 -8.81
CA THR A 146 0.15 -6.64 -7.67
C THR A 146 -1.02 -7.06 -6.77
N GLY A 147 -2.17 -7.39 -7.36
CA GLY A 147 -3.35 -7.81 -6.61
C GLY A 147 -3.15 -9.12 -5.85
N VAL A 148 -2.48 -10.12 -6.47
CA VAL A 148 -2.07 -11.37 -5.79
C VAL A 148 -1.21 -11.07 -4.58
N VAL A 149 -0.18 -10.24 -4.76
CA VAL A 149 0.78 -9.94 -3.69
C VAL A 149 0.09 -9.23 -2.52
N ILE A 150 -0.70 -8.18 -2.78
CA ILE A 150 -1.41 -7.46 -1.72
C ILE A 150 -2.41 -8.39 -1.01
N THR A 151 -3.11 -9.26 -1.75
CA THR A 151 -4.00 -10.25 -1.15
C THR A 151 -3.23 -11.22 -0.26
N ALA A 152 -2.09 -11.73 -0.74
CA ALA A 152 -1.23 -12.63 0.03
C ALA A 152 -0.71 -11.96 1.31
N ILE A 153 -0.31 -10.66 1.27
CA ILE A 153 0.09 -9.91 2.46
C ILE A 153 -0.98 -10.00 3.54
N GLY A 154 -2.22 -9.68 3.20
CA GLY A 154 -3.31 -9.71 4.17
C GLY A 154 -3.59 -11.12 4.70
N LEU A 155 -3.66 -12.12 3.82
CA LEU A 155 -3.96 -13.50 4.20
C LEU A 155 -2.87 -14.14 5.08
N THR A 156 -1.60 -13.90 4.79
CA THR A 156 -0.48 -14.48 5.54
C THR A 156 -0.31 -13.90 6.95
N LEU A 157 -0.99 -12.79 7.25
CA LEU A 157 -0.99 -12.18 8.58
C LEU A 157 -2.15 -12.67 9.48
N PHE A 158 -3.15 -13.40 8.95
CA PHE A 158 -4.22 -13.94 9.80
C PHE A 158 -3.72 -14.88 10.92
N PRO A 159 -2.73 -15.75 10.74
CA PRO A 159 -2.17 -16.53 11.85
C PRO A 159 -1.62 -15.66 12.98
N VAL A 160 -1.09 -14.46 12.68
CA VAL A 160 -0.65 -13.52 13.71
C VAL A 160 -1.84 -12.98 14.50
N ALA A 161 -2.91 -12.57 13.81
CA ALA A 161 -4.14 -12.13 14.48
C ALA A 161 -4.74 -13.24 15.35
N ALA A 162 -4.73 -14.49 14.86
CA ALA A 162 -5.20 -15.64 15.63
C ALA A 162 -4.35 -15.88 16.89
N ARG A 163 -3.02 -15.84 16.79
CA ARG A 163 -2.13 -15.98 17.95
C ARG A 163 -2.37 -14.88 18.98
N TRP A 164 -2.54 -13.65 18.53
CA TRP A 164 -2.89 -12.53 19.42
C TRP A 164 -4.25 -12.74 20.08
N ALA A 165 -5.27 -13.15 19.33
CA ALA A 165 -6.60 -13.46 19.88
C ALA A 165 -6.55 -14.54 20.95
N MET A 166 -5.62 -15.49 20.84
CA MET A 166 -5.39 -16.57 21.82
C MET A 166 -4.59 -16.11 23.05
N GLY A 167 -4.04 -14.89 23.07
CA GLY A 167 -3.27 -14.37 24.22
C GLY A 167 -1.80 -14.06 23.92
N GLY A 168 -1.33 -14.29 22.67
CA GLY A 168 0.00 -13.93 22.18
C GLY A 168 1.11 -14.92 22.57
N ASN A 169 1.20 -15.35 23.82
CA ASN A 169 2.21 -16.27 24.30
C ASN A 169 1.68 -17.72 24.40
N ALA A 170 2.16 -18.58 23.50
CA ALA A 170 1.73 -19.99 23.45
C ALA A 170 2.11 -20.82 24.71
N GLN A 171 3.07 -20.36 25.50
CA GLN A 171 3.47 -21.01 26.75
C GLN A 171 2.64 -20.54 27.96
N SER A 172 1.79 -19.52 27.80
CA SER A 172 0.92 -19.04 28.88
C SER A 172 -0.20 -20.05 29.19
N PRO A 173 -0.52 -20.30 30.47
CA PRO A 173 -1.61 -21.23 30.86
C PRO A 173 -2.98 -20.82 30.32
N ASP A 174 -3.20 -19.55 30.08
CA ASP A 174 -4.44 -18.97 29.56
C ASP A 174 -4.47 -18.83 28.03
N TYR A 175 -3.45 -19.33 27.34
CA TYR A 175 -3.41 -19.32 25.88
C TYR A 175 -4.58 -20.11 25.28
N GLY A 176 -5.34 -19.45 24.41
CA GLY A 176 -6.55 -20.03 23.82
C GLY A 176 -7.76 -20.10 24.75
N SER A 177 -7.69 -19.47 25.94
CA SER A 177 -8.80 -19.43 26.87
C SER A 177 -10.04 -18.76 26.29
N VAL A 178 -11.22 -19.12 26.80
CA VAL A 178 -12.50 -18.46 26.43
C VAL A 178 -12.45 -16.96 26.77
N GLY A 179 -11.73 -16.57 27.83
CA GLY A 179 -11.54 -15.17 28.20
C GLY A 179 -10.79 -14.37 27.12
N ASN A 180 -9.66 -14.91 26.63
CA ASN A 180 -8.87 -14.29 25.57
C ASN A 180 -9.68 -14.21 24.25
N LEU A 181 -10.27 -15.30 23.82
CA LEU A 181 -11.09 -15.33 22.59
C LEU A 181 -12.34 -14.46 22.71
N GLY A 182 -12.97 -14.43 23.92
CA GLY A 182 -14.11 -13.56 24.21
C GLY A 182 -13.77 -12.07 24.10
N LEU A 183 -12.61 -11.67 24.64
CA LEU A 183 -12.12 -10.29 24.53
C LEU A 183 -11.77 -9.91 23.09
N ALA A 184 -11.15 -10.81 22.33
CA ALA A 184 -10.89 -10.62 20.91
C ALA A 184 -12.20 -10.49 20.12
N GLY A 185 -13.17 -11.37 20.37
CA GLY A 185 -14.51 -11.31 19.77
C GLY A 185 -15.27 -10.03 20.12
N LEU A 186 -15.20 -9.58 21.37
CA LEU A 186 -15.79 -8.31 21.81
C LEU A 186 -15.17 -7.13 21.06
N THR A 187 -13.83 -7.07 20.96
CA THR A 187 -13.14 -6.01 20.22
C THR A 187 -13.54 -6.02 18.74
N LEU A 188 -13.58 -7.18 18.10
CA LEU A 188 -14.04 -7.34 16.73
C LEU A 188 -15.48 -6.83 16.57
N LEU A 189 -16.38 -7.22 17.46
CA LEU A 189 -17.79 -6.80 17.45
C LEU A 189 -17.90 -5.27 17.57
N ILE A 190 -17.16 -4.66 18.50
CA ILE A 190 -17.13 -3.19 18.67
C ILE A 190 -16.71 -2.53 17.36
N ILE A 191 -15.63 -2.98 16.71
CA ILE A 191 -15.17 -2.44 15.44
C ILE A 191 -16.25 -2.57 14.34
N MET A 192 -16.90 -3.73 14.23
CA MET A 192 -17.96 -3.97 13.25
C MET A 192 -19.18 -3.07 13.48
N LEU A 193 -19.59 -2.91 14.74
CA LEU A 193 -20.72 -2.02 15.11
C LEU A 193 -20.40 -0.56 14.82
N LEU A 194 -19.19 -0.09 15.17
CA LEU A 194 -18.74 1.26 14.87
C LEU A 194 -18.64 1.50 13.35
N SER A 195 -18.20 0.51 12.59
CA SER A 195 -18.12 0.60 11.13
C SER A 195 -19.49 0.68 10.49
N LYS A 196 -20.52 0.02 11.06
CA LYS A 196 -21.87 -0.03 10.49
C LYS A 196 -22.77 1.11 10.98
N LEU A 197 -22.75 1.39 12.28
CA LEU A 197 -23.69 2.31 12.94
C LEU A 197 -23.11 3.71 13.18
N GLY A 198 -21.78 3.83 13.11
CA GLY A 198 -21.09 5.10 13.32
C GLY A 198 -21.30 6.11 12.19
N SER A 199 -21.13 7.40 12.52
CA SER A 199 -20.99 8.42 11.48
C SER A 199 -19.81 8.10 10.56
N ALA A 200 -19.72 8.75 9.39
CA ALA A 200 -18.61 8.54 8.47
C ALA A 200 -17.22 8.73 9.11
N ALA A 201 -17.08 9.62 10.08
CA ALA A 201 -15.84 9.81 10.85
C ALA A 201 -15.58 8.62 11.79
N ILE A 202 -16.57 8.20 12.57
CA ILE A 202 -16.48 7.07 13.51
C ILE A 202 -16.18 5.77 12.77
N SER A 203 -16.85 5.52 11.65
CA SER A 203 -16.63 4.32 10.83
C SER A 203 -15.19 4.23 10.34
N ARG A 204 -14.58 5.35 9.93
CA ARG A 204 -13.16 5.39 9.49
C ARG A 204 -12.18 5.14 10.64
N LEU A 205 -12.52 5.56 11.85
CA LEU A 205 -11.71 5.40 13.05
C LEU A 205 -12.08 4.14 13.84
N SER A 206 -12.94 3.28 13.32
CA SER A 206 -13.51 2.15 14.03
C SER A 206 -12.45 1.21 14.61
N ILE A 207 -11.34 0.95 13.89
CA ILE A 207 -10.24 0.13 14.39
C ILE A 207 -9.55 0.78 15.59
N LEU A 208 -9.23 2.08 15.48
CA LEU A 208 -8.58 2.81 16.57
C LEU A 208 -9.50 2.91 17.81
N ILE A 209 -10.75 3.28 17.61
CA ILE A 209 -11.75 3.37 18.70
C ILE A 209 -11.98 1.98 19.30
N GLY A 210 -12.04 0.94 18.46
CA GLY A 210 -12.17 -0.45 18.91
C GLY A 210 -10.98 -0.93 19.74
N LEU A 211 -9.75 -0.56 19.39
CA LEU A 211 -8.57 -0.81 20.21
C LEU A 211 -8.68 -0.12 21.58
N VAL A 212 -9.08 1.16 21.61
CA VAL A 212 -9.25 1.90 22.87
C VAL A 212 -10.34 1.27 23.75
N LEU A 213 -11.52 1.01 23.18
CA LEU A 213 -12.65 0.44 23.94
C LEU A 213 -12.38 -1.02 24.34
N GLY A 214 -11.74 -1.82 23.46
CA GLY A 214 -11.32 -3.18 23.79
C GLY A 214 -10.27 -3.20 24.91
N THR A 215 -9.32 -2.26 24.89
CA THR A 215 -8.33 -2.11 25.98
C THR A 215 -8.99 -1.65 27.28
N ALA A 216 -9.96 -0.75 27.22
CA ALA A 216 -10.73 -0.34 28.39
C ALA A 216 -11.53 -1.51 28.99
N ALA A 217 -12.13 -2.34 28.13
CA ALA A 217 -12.81 -3.58 28.58
C ALA A 217 -11.83 -4.56 29.21
N ALA A 218 -10.66 -4.75 28.61
CA ALA A 218 -9.58 -5.58 29.17
C ALA A 218 -9.11 -5.08 30.53
N ALA A 219 -8.96 -3.75 30.70
CA ALA A 219 -8.61 -3.15 31.98
C ALA A 219 -9.68 -3.39 33.06
N ALA A 220 -10.96 -3.27 32.70
CA ALA A 220 -12.08 -3.55 33.59
C ALA A 220 -12.15 -5.03 34.01
N LEU A 221 -11.67 -5.94 33.15
CA LEU A 221 -11.59 -7.37 33.43
C LEU A 221 -10.27 -7.78 34.14
N GLY A 222 -9.37 -6.83 34.42
CA GLY A 222 -8.06 -7.13 35.01
C GLY A 222 -7.08 -7.84 34.08
N MET A 223 -7.31 -7.78 32.76
CA MET A 223 -6.51 -8.41 31.71
C MET A 223 -5.48 -7.46 31.07
N ALA A 224 -5.37 -6.21 31.53
CA ALA A 224 -4.42 -5.21 31.04
C ALA A 224 -3.47 -4.76 32.13
N ASP A 225 -2.17 -4.67 31.82
CA ASP A 225 -1.14 -4.14 32.71
C ASP A 225 -0.56 -2.85 32.15
N PHE A 226 -0.81 -1.74 32.85
CA PHE A 226 -0.29 -0.41 32.53
C PHE A 226 0.86 0.03 33.44
N SER A 227 1.39 -0.85 34.29
CA SER A 227 2.42 -0.52 35.27
C SER A 227 3.67 0.10 34.63
N GLN A 228 3.98 -0.31 33.41
CA GLN A 228 5.16 0.12 32.66
C GLN A 228 4.94 1.37 31.79
N VAL A 229 3.70 1.84 31.62
CA VAL A 229 3.37 2.95 30.71
C VAL A 229 4.03 4.27 31.13
N LEU A 230 4.01 4.56 32.42
CA LEU A 230 4.55 5.81 32.98
C LEU A 230 6.03 5.70 33.38
N THR A 231 6.69 4.53 33.14
CA THR A 231 8.10 4.36 33.40
C THR A 231 8.95 4.92 32.27
N GLY A 232 9.99 5.71 32.58
CA GLY A 232 10.91 6.29 31.59
C GLY A 232 10.46 7.66 31.04
N ASP A 233 11.18 8.14 30.02
CA ASP A 233 11.05 9.49 29.51
C ASP A 233 9.72 9.73 28.77
N PHE A 234 9.15 10.90 28.98
CA PHE A 234 7.97 11.38 28.24
C PHE A 234 8.34 11.80 26.82
N PHE A 235 9.50 12.42 26.64
CA PHE A 235 10.04 12.90 25.39
C PHE A 235 11.45 12.33 25.18
N ALA A 236 11.65 11.67 24.07
CA ALA A 236 12.97 11.18 23.68
C ALA A 236 13.11 11.19 22.16
N VAL A 237 14.28 11.54 21.67
CA VAL A 237 14.64 11.33 20.28
C VAL A 237 15.00 9.86 20.11
N PRO A 238 14.47 9.17 19.06
CA PRO A 238 14.85 7.79 18.79
C PRO A 238 16.39 7.65 18.72
N GLN A 239 16.94 6.85 19.63
CA GLN A 239 18.39 6.62 19.69
C GLN A 239 18.80 5.79 18.46
N PRO A 240 19.78 6.24 17.67
CA PRO A 240 20.28 5.44 16.57
C PRO A 240 20.84 4.10 17.06
N LEU A 241 20.51 3.03 16.34
CA LEU A 241 21.03 1.68 16.58
C LEU A 241 20.82 1.15 18.02
N ALA A 242 19.68 1.49 18.65
CA ALA A 242 19.38 1.10 20.04
C ALA A 242 19.40 -0.42 20.26
N PHE A 243 19.14 -1.21 19.21
CA PHE A 243 19.18 -2.69 19.26
C PHE A 243 20.51 -3.28 18.76
N GLY A 244 21.56 -2.47 18.65
CA GLY A 244 22.86 -2.88 18.17
C GLY A 244 23.10 -2.63 16.69
N PRO A 245 24.34 -2.88 16.20
CA PRO A 245 24.70 -2.66 14.81
C PRO A 245 23.97 -3.63 13.87
N PRO A 246 23.62 -3.21 12.64
CA PRO A 246 23.05 -4.11 11.64
C PRO A 246 23.99 -5.25 11.28
N VAL A 247 23.42 -6.46 11.13
CA VAL A 247 24.11 -7.65 10.67
C VAL A 247 23.71 -7.95 9.23
N PHE A 248 24.69 -8.25 8.37
CA PHE A 248 24.46 -8.42 6.94
C PHE A 248 24.52 -9.90 6.56
N GLU A 249 23.36 -10.52 6.38
CA GLU A 249 23.19 -11.92 5.95
C GLU A 249 22.68 -11.96 4.51
N VAL A 250 23.37 -12.68 3.63
CA VAL A 250 23.04 -12.71 2.20
C VAL A 250 21.63 -13.24 1.95
N ALA A 251 21.21 -14.30 2.63
CA ALA A 251 19.87 -14.89 2.48
C ALA A 251 18.77 -13.91 2.91
N ALA A 252 18.97 -13.22 4.05
CA ALA A 252 18.06 -12.20 4.54
C ALA A 252 17.97 -11.00 3.56
N ILE A 253 19.10 -10.56 3.01
CA ILE A 253 19.16 -9.49 2.01
C ILE A 253 18.40 -9.87 0.74
N LEU A 254 18.59 -11.09 0.21
CA LEU A 254 17.88 -11.55 -0.98
C LEU A 254 16.37 -11.64 -0.75
N SER A 255 15.95 -12.16 0.40
CA SER A 255 14.53 -12.22 0.76
C SER A 255 13.93 -10.83 0.90
N MET A 256 14.62 -9.90 1.56
CA MET A 256 14.16 -8.51 1.66
C MET A 256 14.21 -7.78 0.33
N PHE A 257 15.10 -8.13 -0.60
CA PHE A 257 15.12 -7.55 -1.93
C PHE A 257 13.83 -7.90 -2.72
N ILE A 258 13.32 -9.12 -2.59
CA ILE A 258 12.02 -9.51 -3.18
C ILE A 258 10.90 -8.64 -2.58
N VAL A 259 10.91 -8.43 -1.27
CA VAL A 259 9.96 -7.52 -0.58
C VAL A 259 10.06 -6.10 -1.12
N ILE A 260 11.26 -5.59 -1.36
CA ILE A 260 11.46 -4.25 -1.94
C ILE A 260 10.85 -4.14 -3.34
N LEU A 261 10.96 -5.15 -4.19
CA LEU A 261 10.30 -5.14 -5.51
C LEU A 261 8.77 -5.08 -5.37
N VAL A 262 8.22 -5.79 -4.39
CA VAL A 262 6.79 -5.72 -4.03
C VAL A 262 6.41 -4.32 -3.56
N THR A 263 7.17 -3.74 -2.65
CA THR A 263 6.95 -2.40 -2.09
C THR A 263 6.99 -1.32 -3.18
N LEU A 264 7.97 -1.39 -4.09
CA LEU A 264 8.05 -0.49 -5.25
C LEU A 264 6.81 -0.57 -6.14
N THR A 265 6.26 -1.77 -6.32
CA THR A 265 5.06 -2.01 -7.11
C THR A 265 3.82 -1.45 -6.41
N GLU A 266 3.67 -1.72 -5.10
CA GLU A 266 2.58 -1.21 -4.26
C GLU A 266 2.53 0.32 -4.27
N THR A 267 3.64 0.97 -3.94
CA THR A 267 3.72 2.44 -3.96
C THR A 267 3.49 3.03 -5.35
N THR A 268 3.93 2.35 -6.42
CA THR A 268 3.62 2.83 -7.78
C THR A 268 2.11 2.83 -8.05
N ALA A 269 1.41 1.76 -7.66
CA ALA A 269 -0.04 1.68 -7.81
C ALA A 269 -0.75 2.78 -7.01
N ASP A 270 -0.29 3.06 -5.78
CA ASP A 270 -0.85 4.10 -4.93
C ASP A 270 -0.58 5.51 -5.48
N ILE A 271 0.61 5.77 -6.02
CA ILE A 271 0.95 7.04 -6.69
C ILE A 271 0.02 7.29 -7.89
N ILE A 272 -0.22 6.27 -8.70
CA ILE A 272 -1.12 6.37 -9.86
C ILE A 272 -2.56 6.60 -9.38
N ALA A 273 -3.03 5.82 -8.40
CA ALA A 273 -4.39 5.93 -7.87
C ALA A 273 -4.65 7.31 -7.25
N VAL A 274 -3.71 7.85 -6.47
CA VAL A 274 -3.83 9.21 -5.93
C VAL A 274 -3.82 10.24 -7.05
N GLY A 275 -2.97 10.07 -8.07
CA GLY A 275 -2.94 10.94 -9.24
C GLY A 275 -4.30 11.03 -9.95
N GLU A 276 -4.97 9.89 -10.12
CA GLU A 276 -6.33 9.83 -10.69
C GLU A 276 -7.36 10.53 -9.79
N ILE A 277 -7.32 10.28 -8.46
CA ILE A 277 -8.25 10.89 -7.50
C ILE A 277 -8.08 12.41 -7.45
N VAL A 278 -6.84 12.89 -7.50
CA VAL A 278 -6.51 14.32 -7.42
C VAL A 278 -6.73 15.02 -8.76
N ASP A 279 -6.85 14.26 -9.85
CA ASP A 279 -6.96 14.75 -11.22
C ASP A 279 -5.67 15.49 -11.66
N THR A 280 -4.53 14.83 -11.45
CA THR A 280 -3.21 15.36 -11.82
C THR A 280 -2.43 14.36 -12.65
N LYS A 281 -1.64 14.85 -13.61
CA LYS A 281 -0.81 13.97 -14.45
C LYS A 281 0.33 13.36 -13.64
N VAL A 282 0.45 12.04 -13.67
CA VAL A 282 1.52 11.29 -13.04
C VAL A 282 2.40 10.67 -14.13
N GLY A 283 3.52 11.31 -14.42
CA GLY A 283 4.51 10.82 -15.38
C GLY A 283 5.58 9.95 -14.74
N LYS A 284 6.36 9.25 -15.59
CA LYS A 284 7.46 8.35 -15.17
C LYS A 284 8.42 8.98 -14.16
N LYS A 285 8.79 10.25 -14.36
CA LYS A 285 9.68 10.98 -13.45
C LYS A 285 9.07 11.12 -12.05
N ARG A 286 7.78 11.46 -11.96
CA ARG A 286 7.08 11.66 -10.68
C ARG A 286 6.96 10.34 -9.90
N ILE A 287 6.70 9.24 -10.60
CA ILE A 287 6.73 7.90 -10.00
C ILE A 287 8.14 7.59 -9.48
N ALA A 288 9.18 7.77 -10.30
CA ALA A 288 10.56 7.51 -9.88
C ALA A 288 10.98 8.37 -8.67
N ASP A 289 10.60 9.65 -8.62
CA ASP A 289 10.90 10.53 -7.49
C ASP A 289 10.17 10.08 -6.21
N GLY A 290 8.93 9.58 -6.32
CA GLY A 290 8.18 8.98 -5.22
C GLY A 290 8.83 7.70 -4.70
N LEU A 291 9.19 6.78 -5.60
CA LEU A 291 9.87 5.53 -5.24
C LEU A 291 11.25 5.77 -4.62
N ARG A 292 11.99 6.80 -5.05
CA ARG A 292 13.25 7.18 -4.40
C ARG A 292 13.05 7.64 -2.96
N ALA A 293 11.95 8.36 -2.68
CA ALA A 293 11.63 8.77 -1.32
C ALA A 293 11.37 7.55 -0.42
N ASP A 294 10.61 6.55 -0.91
CA ASP A 294 10.35 5.32 -0.18
C ASP A 294 11.65 4.56 0.11
N MET A 295 12.48 4.37 -0.91
CA MET A 295 13.71 3.60 -0.78
C MET A 295 14.75 4.30 0.10
N ALA A 296 14.89 5.63 -0.01
CA ALA A 296 15.76 6.40 0.87
C ALA A 296 15.27 6.36 2.32
N SER A 297 13.97 6.53 2.54
CA SER A 297 13.37 6.42 3.88
C SER A 297 13.54 5.02 4.46
N SER A 298 13.35 3.97 3.64
CA SER A 298 13.55 2.57 4.06
C SER A 298 15.01 2.26 4.37
N ALA A 299 15.96 2.78 3.59
CA ALA A 299 17.39 2.56 3.86
C ALA A 299 17.85 3.26 5.14
N LEU A 300 17.28 4.42 5.47
CA LEU A 300 17.61 5.17 6.69
C LEU A 300 16.82 4.70 7.91
N ALA A 301 15.66 4.07 7.72
CA ALA A 301 14.78 3.65 8.80
C ALA A 301 15.47 2.79 9.87
N PRO A 302 16.28 1.74 9.53
CA PRO A 302 16.93 0.91 10.52
C PRO A 302 17.95 1.65 11.39
N LEU A 303 18.53 2.76 10.91
CA LEU A 303 19.42 3.59 11.75
C LEU A 303 18.66 4.18 12.95
N PHE A 304 17.37 4.40 12.81
CA PHE A 304 16.47 4.84 13.89
C PHE A 304 15.57 3.70 14.40
N ASN A 305 15.98 2.44 14.20
CA ASN A 305 15.24 1.23 14.62
C ASN A 305 13.87 1.06 13.93
N GLY A 306 13.68 1.68 12.77
CA GLY A 306 12.49 1.51 11.93
C GLY A 306 12.67 0.40 10.89
N PHE A 307 11.62 0.16 10.12
CA PHE A 307 11.56 -0.87 9.08
C PHE A 307 11.31 -0.25 7.69
N THR A 308 11.12 -1.09 6.68
CA THR A 308 10.76 -0.64 5.32
C THR A 308 9.54 0.27 5.32
N GLN A 309 9.59 1.33 4.51
CA GLN A 309 8.51 2.30 4.34
C GLN A 309 7.79 2.08 3.01
N SER A 310 6.46 2.24 3.00
CA SER A 310 5.64 2.23 1.79
C SER A 310 4.46 3.19 1.91
N ALA A 311 3.82 3.46 0.77
CA ALA A 311 2.55 4.17 0.76
C ALA A 311 1.45 3.37 1.48
N PHE A 312 0.51 4.09 2.11
CA PHE A 312 -0.62 3.50 2.82
C PHE A 312 -1.90 3.61 1.97
N ALA A 313 -2.30 2.51 1.34
CA ALA A 313 -3.49 2.41 0.49
C ALA A 313 -4.79 2.84 1.20
N GLN A 314 -4.90 2.65 2.54
CA GLN A 314 -6.04 3.13 3.33
C GLN A 314 -6.19 4.65 3.25
N ASN A 315 -5.06 5.37 3.23
CA ASN A 315 -5.04 6.83 3.15
C ASN A 315 -5.33 7.34 1.74
N VAL A 316 -5.02 6.55 0.69
CA VAL A 316 -5.48 6.81 -0.69
C VAL A 316 -7.01 6.82 -0.73
N GLY A 317 -7.66 5.84 -0.10
CA GLY A 317 -9.11 5.80 0.06
C GLY A 317 -9.67 7.01 0.82
N LEU A 318 -8.94 7.51 1.83
CA LEU A 318 -9.36 8.70 2.57
C LEU A 318 -9.36 9.96 1.70
N VAL A 319 -8.35 10.16 0.85
CA VAL A 319 -8.31 11.26 -0.13
C VAL A 319 -9.52 11.21 -1.06
N ALA A 320 -9.85 10.00 -1.57
CA ALA A 320 -11.01 9.81 -2.46
C ALA A 320 -12.34 10.18 -1.79
N ILE A 321 -12.52 9.79 -0.51
CA ILE A 321 -13.80 10.00 0.19
C ILE A 321 -13.94 11.44 0.70
N THR A 322 -12.85 12.06 1.17
CA THR A 322 -12.89 13.43 1.69
C THR A 322 -12.87 14.49 0.59
N GLY A 323 -12.37 14.14 -0.60
CA GLY A 323 -12.13 15.09 -1.68
C GLY A 323 -11.01 16.10 -1.38
N VAL A 324 -10.29 15.95 -0.26
CA VAL A 324 -9.17 16.81 0.13
C VAL A 324 -7.93 16.41 -0.64
N LYS A 325 -7.62 17.19 -1.68
CA LYS A 325 -6.53 16.90 -2.64
C LYS A 325 -5.17 17.45 -2.21
N SER A 326 -5.13 18.31 -1.19
CA SER A 326 -3.94 19.03 -0.77
C SER A 326 -2.84 18.12 -0.20
N ARG A 327 -1.65 18.16 -0.79
CA ARG A 327 -0.45 17.49 -0.27
C ARG A 327 0.05 18.07 1.04
N TYR A 328 -0.21 19.35 1.31
CA TYR A 328 0.19 20.01 2.55
C TYR A 328 -0.57 19.49 3.77
N VAL A 329 -1.78 18.98 3.57
CA VAL A 329 -2.54 18.26 4.61
C VAL A 329 -1.77 17.01 5.06
N VAL A 330 -1.30 16.22 4.11
CA VAL A 330 -0.53 15.00 4.41
C VAL A 330 0.83 15.34 5.00
N THR A 331 1.48 16.40 4.51
CA THR A 331 2.71 16.91 5.12
C THR A 331 2.50 17.29 6.59
N ALA A 332 1.39 17.97 6.93
CA ALA A 332 1.04 18.27 8.32
C ALA A 332 0.82 16.99 9.14
N GLY A 333 0.19 15.97 8.54
CA GLY A 333 0.11 14.62 9.13
C GLY A 333 1.48 14.01 9.42
N GLY A 334 2.43 14.18 8.52
CA GLY A 334 3.82 13.75 8.72
C GLY A 334 4.49 14.44 9.93
N PHE A 335 4.30 15.74 10.10
CA PHE A 335 4.78 16.44 11.31
C PHE A 335 4.11 15.93 12.58
N ILE A 336 2.80 15.61 12.54
CA ILE A 336 2.11 14.99 13.69
C ILE A 336 2.73 13.63 13.99
N LEU A 337 2.98 12.78 13.00
CA LEU A 337 3.64 11.47 13.19
C LEU A 337 5.03 11.59 13.81
N VAL A 338 5.86 12.53 13.32
CA VAL A 338 7.17 12.83 13.92
C VAL A 338 7.00 13.19 15.39
N THR A 339 6.07 14.09 15.71
CA THR A 339 5.80 14.50 17.09
C THR A 339 5.38 13.31 17.97
N LEU A 340 4.49 12.44 17.47
CA LEU A 340 4.06 11.23 18.18
C LEU A 340 5.23 10.25 18.37
N GLY A 341 6.14 10.13 17.39
CA GLY A 341 7.35 9.32 17.50
C GLY A 341 8.39 9.85 18.49
N LEU A 342 8.33 11.14 18.83
CA LEU A 342 9.14 11.75 19.89
C LEU A 342 8.55 11.57 21.29
N LEU A 343 7.40 10.90 21.42
CA LEU A 343 6.71 10.62 22.65
C LEU A 343 6.71 9.10 22.96
N PRO A 344 7.79 8.53 23.51
CA PRO A 344 7.89 7.09 23.79
C PRO A 344 6.78 6.56 24.68
N VAL A 345 6.18 7.42 25.51
CA VAL A 345 5.01 7.07 26.31
C VAL A 345 3.85 6.53 25.46
N LEU A 346 3.62 7.07 24.28
CA LEU A 346 2.58 6.58 23.38
C LEU A 346 2.90 5.19 22.84
N GLY A 347 4.18 4.92 22.53
CA GLY A 347 4.63 3.58 22.16
C GLY A 347 4.39 2.58 23.30
N ARG A 348 4.68 2.96 24.56
CA ARG A 348 4.41 2.13 25.73
C ARG A 348 2.92 1.89 25.98
N VAL A 349 2.07 2.91 25.77
CA VAL A 349 0.61 2.73 25.83
C VAL A 349 0.15 1.69 24.82
N VAL A 350 0.66 1.74 23.60
CA VAL A 350 0.32 0.78 22.54
C VAL A 350 0.85 -0.61 22.87
N ALA A 351 2.09 -0.70 23.38
CA ALA A 351 2.69 -1.99 23.79
C ALA A 351 1.94 -2.62 24.99
N ALA A 352 1.26 -1.83 25.79
CA ALA A 352 0.42 -2.29 26.91
C ALA A 352 -0.98 -2.76 26.47
N VAL A 353 -1.36 -2.62 25.20
CA VAL A 353 -2.62 -3.16 24.67
C VAL A 353 -2.56 -4.69 24.73
N PRO A 354 -3.53 -5.35 25.42
CA PRO A 354 -3.51 -6.80 25.54
C PRO A 354 -3.56 -7.49 24.19
N PRO A 355 -2.78 -8.58 23.98
CA PRO A 355 -2.77 -9.32 22.71
C PRO A 355 -4.16 -9.73 22.20
N PRO A 356 -5.14 -10.17 23.01
CA PRO A 356 -6.49 -10.49 22.51
C PRO A 356 -7.20 -9.29 21.86
N VAL A 357 -7.01 -8.09 22.38
CA VAL A 357 -7.55 -6.86 21.78
C VAL A 357 -6.90 -6.60 20.42
N LEU A 358 -5.57 -6.75 20.34
CA LEU A 358 -4.85 -6.66 19.08
C LEU A 358 -5.30 -7.73 18.07
N GLY A 359 -5.63 -8.93 18.55
CA GLY A 359 -6.14 -10.04 17.73
C GLY A 359 -7.47 -9.71 17.08
N GLY A 360 -8.43 -9.20 17.85
CA GLY A 360 -9.73 -8.76 17.34
C GLY A 360 -9.63 -7.63 16.31
N ALA A 361 -8.79 -6.63 16.57
CA ALA A 361 -8.49 -5.55 15.64
C ALA A 361 -7.69 -6.02 14.42
N GLY A 362 -6.75 -6.95 14.61
CA GLY A 362 -5.89 -7.53 13.58
C GLY A 362 -6.68 -8.26 12.49
N ILE A 363 -7.75 -8.97 12.84
CA ILE A 363 -8.63 -9.62 11.88
C ILE A 363 -9.18 -8.59 10.88
N VAL A 364 -9.67 -7.45 11.36
CA VAL A 364 -10.21 -6.40 10.49
C VAL A 364 -9.09 -5.71 9.71
N LEU A 365 -7.97 -5.41 10.36
CA LEU A 365 -6.84 -4.72 9.74
C LEU A 365 -6.23 -5.55 8.59
N PHE A 366 -5.86 -6.80 8.85
CA PHE A 366 -5.26 -7.68 7.83
C PHE A 366 -6.28 -8.09 6.76
N GLY A 367 -7.54 -8.29 7.16
CA GLY A 367 -8.65 -8.49 6.23
C GLY A 367 -8.84 -7.31 5.28
N SER A 368 -8.68 -6.08 5.76
CA SER A 368 -8.77 -4.88 4.91
C SER A 368 -7.63 -4.79 3.89
N VAL A 369 -6.42 -5.25 4.26
CA VAL A 369 -5.29 -5.36 3.32
C VAL A 369 -5.60 -6.40 2.25
N ALA A 370 -6.05 -7.61 2.63
CA ALA A 370 -6.45 -8.66 1.68
C ALA A 370 -7.56 -8.15 0.73
N ALA A 371 -8.58 -7.47 1.26
CA ALA A 371 -9.67 -6.89 0.47
C ALA A 371 -9.17 -5.81 -0.51
N SER A 372 -8.13 -5.04 -0.17
CA SER A 372 -7.50 -4.09 -1.10
C SER A 372 -6.84 -4.81 -2.28
N GLY A 373 -6.16 -5.95 -2.02
CA GLY A 373 -5.62 -6.81 -3.06
C GLY A 373 -6.72 -7.39 -3.97
N ILE A 374 -7.82 -7.89 -3.39
CA ILE A 374 -8.98 -8.39 -4.14
C ILE A 374 -9.57 -7.28 -5.02
N ARG A 375 -9.68 -6.06 -4.52
CA ARG A 375 -10.14 -4.90 -5.30
C ARG A 375 -9.22 -4.60 -6.48
N THR A 376 -7.91 -4.80 -6.33
CA THR A 376 -6.96 -4.69 -7.44
C THR A 376 -7.16 -5.81 -8.45
N LEU A 377 -7.39 -7.06 -7.98
CA LEU A 377 -7.71 -8.20 -8.85
C LEU A 377 -9.03 -8.02 -9.60
N ALA A 378 -10.01 -7.32 -9.04
CA ALA A 378 -11.28 -7.03 -9.72
C ALA A 378 -11.11 -6.18 -11.00
N LYS A 379 -9.94 -5.54 -11.20
CA LYS A 379 -9.59 -4.82 -12.42
C LYS A 379 -8.98 -5.72 -13.51
N VAL A 380 -8.71 -6.98 -13.21
CA VAL A 380 -8.06 -7.94 -14.11
C VAL A 380 -9.10 -8.61 -14.98
N ASP A 381 -8.80 -8.76 -16.27
CA ASP A 381 -9.62 -9.53 -17.17
C ASP A 381 -9.45 -11.05 -16.91
N PHE A 382 -10.44 -11.64 -16.25
CA PHE A 382 -10.53 -13.08 -16.01
C PHE A 382 -11.17 -13.87 -17.16
N GLY A 383 -11.64 -13.21 -18.22
CA GLY A 383 -11.97 -13.87 -19.48
C GLY A 383 -10.74 -14.52 -20.11
N ASN A 384 -9.55 -13.99 -19.83
CA ASN A 384 -8.29 -14.69 -20.07
C ASN A 384 -8.06 -15.74 -18.96
N GLY A 385 -8.25 -17.02 -19.28
CA GLY A 385 -8.05 -18.14 -18.37
C GLY A 385 -6.66 -18.22 -17.74
N ALA A 386 -5.62 -17.68 -18.40
CA ALA A 386 -4.26 -17.61 -17.87
C ALA A 386 -4.19 -16.77 -16.58
N ASN A 387 -4.91 -15.65 -16.51
CA ASN A 387 -4.93 -14.80 -15.33
C ASN A 387 -5.52 -15.52 -14.11
N LEU A 388 -6.55 -16.35 -14.31
CA LEU A 388 -7.12 -17.18 -13.26
C LEU A 388 -6.10 -18.19 -12.70
N ILE A 389 -5.33 -18.84 -13.60
CA ILE A 389 -4.28 -19.78 -13.21
C ILE A 389 -3.18 -19.05 -12.43
N ILE A 390 -2.74 -17.87 -12.89
CA ILE A 390 -1.74 -17.06 -12.19
C ILE A 390 -2.21 -16.76 -10.76
N VAL A 391 -3.43 -16.26 -10.59
CA VAL A 391 -3.96 -15.91 -9.26
C VAL A 391 -4.08 -17.15 -8.37
N ALA A 392 -4.72 -18.22 -8.86
CA ALA A 392 -4.96 -19.42 -8.07
C ALA A 392 -3.66 -20.08 -7.62
N THR A 393 -2.71 -20.28 -8.57
CA THR A 393 -1.43 -20.93 -8.26
C THR A 393 -0.58 -20.10 -7.34
N SER A 394 -0.48 -18.79 -7.58
CA SER A 394 0.37 -17.91 -6.76
C SER A 394 -0.14 -17.76 -5.34
N LEU A 395 -1.45 -17.60 -5.14
CA LEU A 395 -2.05 -17.59 -3.80
C LEU A 395 -1.86 -18.96 -3.11
N GLY A 396 -2.03 -20.06 -3.85
CA GLY A 396 -1.77 -21.40 -3.34
C GLY A 396 -0.33 -21.54 -2.82
N PHE A 397 0.66 -21.16 -3.62
CA PHE A 397 2.07 -21.17 -3.20
C PHE A 397 2.34 -20.26 -1.99
N GLY A 398 1.68 -19.11 -1.91
CA GLY A 398 1.79 -18.23 -0.75
C GLY A 398 1.21 -18.82 0.53
N MET A 399 0.19 -19.68 0.41
CA MET A 399 -0.46 -20.30 1.56
C MET A 399 0.21 -21.60 2.01
N LEU A 400 1.02 -22.26 1.16
CA LEU A 400 1.70 -23.52 1.49
C LEU A 400 2.52 -23.44 2.79
N PRO A 401 3.47 -22.49 2.96
CA PRO A 401 4.28 -22.42 4.19
C PRO A 401 3.47 -21.99 5.42
N ILE A 402 2.30 -21.39 5.21
CA ILE A 402 1.38 -21.02 6.30
C ILE A 402 0.62 -22.26 6.79
N ALA A 403 0.16 -23.09 5.84
CA ALA A 403 -0.61 -24.30 6.15
C ALA A 403 0.30 -25.44 6.67
N VAL A 404 1.48 -25.58 6.09
CA VAL A 404 2.47 -26.62 6.43
C VAL A 404 3.84 -25.96 6.54
N PRO A 405 4.24 -25.49 7.75
CA PRO A 405 5.52 -24.80 7.95
C PRO A 405 6.74 -25.60 7.51
N GLU A 406 6.69 -26.91 7.59
CA GLU A 406 7.79 -27.82 7.26
C GLU A 406 7.90 -28.14 5.76
N VAL A 407 7.05 -27.57 4.91
CA VAL A 407 6.97 -27.91 3.47
C VAL A 407 8.30 -27.75 2.73
N TYR A 408 9.15 -26.85 3.18
CA TYR A 408 10.46 -26.58 2.60
C TYR A 408 11.65 -27.03 3.47
N ALA A 409 11.43 -27.73 4.58
CA ALA A 409 12.47 -28.12 5.55
C ALA A 409 13.64 -28.94 4.96
N ASN A 410 13.41 -29.66 3.86
CA ASN A 410 14.44 -30.46 3.17
C ASN A 410 15.13 -29.73 2.00
N PHE A 411 14.81 -28.45 1.79
CA PHE A 411 15.42 -27.62 0.76
C PHE A 411 16.67 -26.90 1.31
N PRO A 412 17.57 -26.42 0.43
CA PRO A 412 18.70 -25.60 0.86
C PRO A 412 18.23 -24.36 1.64
N ALA A 413 18.99 -23.93 2.65
CA ALA A 413 18.62 -22.83 3.54
C ALA A 413 18.24 -21.52 2.80
N TRP A 414 18.92 -21.19 1.70
CA TRP A 414 18.56 -20.01 0.90
C TRP A 414 17.17 -20.12 0.28
N PHE A 415 16.76 -21.32 -0.14
CA PHE A 415 15.44 -21.58 -0.71
C PHE A 415 14.37 -21.48 0.38
N GLU A 416 14.61 -22.15 1.52
CA GLU A 416 13.73 -22.08 2.67
C GLU A 416 13.51 -20.62 3.11
N THR A 417 14.58 -19.84 3.27
CA THR A 417 14.47 -18.42 3.67
C THR A 417 13.59 -17.59 2.73
N ILE A 418 13.64 -17.83 1.42
CA ILE A 418 12.83 -17.11 0.43
C ILE A 418 11.38 -17.60 0.44
N PHE A 419 11.18 -18.92 0.38
CA PHE A 419 9.85 -19.52 0.14
C PHE A 419 9.07 -19.82 1.42
N HIS A 420 9.72 -19.80 2.58
CA HIS A 420 9.05 -19.87 3.88
C HIS A 420 8.18 -18.61 4.14
N SER A 421 8.56 -17.46 3.59
CA SER A 421 7.70 -16.29 3.56
C SER A 421 6.60 -16.47 2.50
N GLY A 422 5.34 -16.62 2.93
CA GLY A 422 4.20 -16.76 2.03
C GLY A 422 4.05 -15.59 1.05
N ILE A 423 4.44 -14.37 1.46
CA ILE A 423 4.41 -13.19 0.60
C ILE A 423 5.44 -13.31 -0.52
N SER A 424 6.70 -13.66 -0.17
CA SER A 424 7.77 -13.83 -1.16
C SER A 424 7.45 -14.99 -2.12
N SER A 425 6.92 -16.10 -1.60
CA SER A 425 6.50 -17.24 -2.39
C SER A 425 5.40 -16.88 -3.39
N ALA A 426 4.35 -16.19 -2.95
CA ALA A 426 3.28 -15.70 -3.81
C ALA A 426 3.79 -14.71 -4.86
N ALA A 427 4.67 -13.77 -4.48
CA ALA A 427 5.20 -12.76 -5.36
C ALA A 427 6.06 -13.36 -6.47
N VAL A 428 7.02 -14.23 -6.10
CA VAL A 428 7.90 -14.92 -7.06
C VAL A 428 7.06 -15.73 -8.04
N MET A 429 6.10 -16.51 -7.54
CA MET A 429 5.25 -17.33 -8.38
C MET A 429 4.37 -16.47 -9.31
N ALA A 430 3.78 -15.38 -8.82
CA ALA A 430 2.97 -14.49 -9.63
C ALA A 430 3.78 -13.84 -10.77
N ILE A 431 5.01 -13.40 -10.48
CA ILE A 431 5.91 -12.83 -11.50
C ILE A 431 6.30 -13.89 -12.53
N LEU A 432 6.74 -15.08 -12.09
CA LEU A 432 7.15 -16.15 -13.00
C LEU A 432 6.01 -16.61 -13.89
N LEU A 433 4.83 -16.82 -13.34
CA LEU A 433 3.66 -17.23 -14.11
C LEU A 433 3.16 -16.11 -15.03
N ASN A 434 3.22 -14.86 -14.60
CA ASN A 434 2.89 -13.74 -15.48
C ASN A 434 3.85 -13.66 -16.66
N ILE A 435 5.15 -13.83 -16.43
CA ILE A 435 6.15 -13.91 -17.52
C ILE A 435 5.82 -15.08 -18.43
N LEU A 436 5.57 -16.26 -17.86
CA LEU A 436 5.31 -17.49 -18.63
C LEU A 436 4.04 -17.37 -19.49
N PHE A 437 2.93 -16.92 -18.92
CA PHE A 437 1.63 -16.93 -19.60
C PHE A 437 1.35 -15.66 -20.41
N ASN A 438 1.85 -14.51 -19.98
CA ASN A 438 1.50 -13.22 -20.60
C ASN A 438 2.64 -12.62 -21.44
N GLU A 439 3.93 -12.92 -21.13
CA GLU A 439 5.07 -12.34 -21.84
C GLU A 439 5.67 -13.29 -22.90
N PHE A 440 5.72 -14.60 -22.66
CA PHE A 440 6.20 -15.55 -23.67
C PHE A 440 5.20 -15.67 -24.81
N ARG A 441 5.70 -15.54 -26.04
CA ARG A 441 4.87 -15.55 -27.27
C ARG A 441 4.37 -16.94 -27.67
N ALA A 442 5.06 -18.01 -27.27
CA ALA A 442 4.71 -19.38 -27.64
C ALA A 442 3.40 -19.79 -26.97
N GLY A 443 2.38 -20.10 -27.76
CA GLY A 443 1.06 -20.51 -27.27
C GLY A 443 0.09 -19.36 -26.95
N ASN A 444 0.52 -18.11 -27.03
CA ASN A 444 -0.37 -16.97 -26.84
C ASN A 444 -1.08 -16.59 -28.14
N PRO A 445 -2.36 -16.16 -28.08
CA PRO A 445 -3.05 -15.65 -29.26
C PRO A 445 -2.35 -14.40 -29.82
N PRO A 446 -2.56 -14.05 -31.10
CA PRO A 446 -1.96 -12.87 -31.71
C PRO A 446 -2.26 -11.61 -30.88
N ARG A 447 -1.28 -10.68 -30.85
CA ARG A 447 -1.38 -9.40 -30.11
C ARG A 447 -2.76 -8.76 -30.23
N GLY A 448 -3.43 -8.61 -29.11
CA GLY A 448 -4.78 -8.06 -28.98
C GLY A 448 -5.53 -8.64 -27.78
N THR A 449 -5.18 -9.85 -27.33
CA THR A 449 -5.86 -10.55 -26.23
C THR A 449 -4.94 -11.11 -25.14
N GLY A 450 -3.61 -10.99 -25.27
CA GLY A 450 -2.62 -11.58 -24.34
C GLY A 450 -1.44 -10.69 -23.97
N SER A 451 -1.49 -9.38 -24.30
CA SER A 451 -0.43 -8.42 -23.90
C SER A 451 -0.52 -8.09 -22.41
N VAL A 452 0.61 -7.75 -21.81
CA VAL A 452 0.69 -7.17 -20.43
C VAL A 452 -0.28 -6.02 -20.24
N PHE A 453 -0.59 -5.26 -21.30
CA PHE A 453 -1.60 -4.20 -21.33
C PHE A 453 -3.04 -4.71 -21.33
N ALA A 454 -3.30 -5.98 -21.62
CA ALA A 454 -4.63 -6.60 -21.46
C ALA A 454 -5.03 -6.73 -19.98
N ASN A 455 -4.08 -6.61 -19.05
CA ASN A 455 -4.30 -6.58 -17.61
C ASN A 455 -4.29 -5.15 -17.04
N ALA A 456 -3.96 -4.14 -17.84
CA ALA A 456 -4.22 -2.75 -17.49
C ALA A 456 -5.74 -2.51 -17.57
N PRO A 457 -6.32 -1.67 -16.69
CA PRO A 457 -7.72 -1.28 -16.85
C PRO A 457 -7.88 -0.74 -18.27
N VAL A 458 -8.70 -1.42 -19.06
CA VAL A 458 -9.00 -0.96 -20.42
C VAL A 458 -9.60 0.42 -20.27
N ARG A 459 -8.86 1.44 -20.70
CA ARG A 459 -9.41 2.78 -20.77
C ARG A 459 -10.56 2.71 -21.77
N ALA A 460 -11.78 2.84 -21.25
CA ALA A 460 -12.96 2.98 -22.08
C ALA A 460 -13.47 4.40 -21.94
N VAL A 461 -13.76 5.05 -23.07
CA VAL A 461 -14.40 6.36 -23.07
C VAL A 461 -15.90 6.14 -23.19
N ARG A 462 -16.66 6.60 -22.17
CA ARG A 462 -18.11 6.51 -22.19
C ARG A 462 -18.67 7.56 -23.15
N TYR A 463 -19.45 7.10 -24.12
CA TYR A 463 -20.12 7.99 -25.06
C TYR A 463 -21.47 8.41 -24.48
N GLU A 464 -21.56 9.64 -24.01
CA GLU A 464 -22.83 10.27 -23.60
C GLU A 464 -23.25 11.37 -24.60
N SER A 465 -22.25 12.04 -25.21
CA SER A 465 -22.40 13.01 -26.29
C SER A 465 -21.05 13.25 -26.98
N LEU A 466 -21.08 13.87 -28.19
CA LEU A 466 -19.84 14.28 -28.88
C LEU A 466 -19.02 15.27 -28.03
N GLU A 467 -19.68 16.14 -27.29
CA GLU A 467 -19.04 17.11 -26.38
C GLU A 467 -18.38 16.40 -25.20
N HIS A 468 -19.03 15.39 -24.63
CA HIS A 468 -18.49 14.56 -23.57
C HIS A 468 -17.27 13.77 -24.05
N LEU A 469 -17.30 13.23 -25.26
CA LEU A 469 -16.17 12.55 -25.88
C LEU A 469 -14.96 13.49 -26.03
N GLN A 470 -15.17 14.71 -26.52
CA GLN A 470 -14.10 15.71 -26.69
C GLN A 470 -13.43 16.10 -25.37
N ASN A 471 -14.21 16.18 -24.29
CA ASN A 471 -13.71 16.53 -22.96
C ASN A 471 -12.89 15.40 -22.29
N HIS A 472 -13.03 14.15 -22.76
CA HIS A 472 -12.36 12.98 -22.21
C HIS A 472 -11.19 12.47 -23.07
N LEU A 473 -10.93 13.10 -24.23
CA LEU A 473 -9.76 12.79 -25.04
C LEU A 473 -8.49 13.23 -24.30
N GLN A 474 -7.48 12.38 -24.31
CA GLN A 474 -6.16 12.70 -23.78
C GLN A 474 -5.28 13.30 -24.90
N GLU A 475 -4.27 14.06 -24.49
CA GLU A 475 -3.30 14.62 -25.43
C GLU A 475 -2.53 13.47 -26.11
N GLY A 476 -2.61 13.38 -27.42
CA GLY A 476 -2.04 12.28 -28.20
C GLY A 476 -3.06 11.25 -28.68
N ASP A 477 -4.30 11.30 -28.22
CA ASP A 477 -5.38 10.48 -28.77
C ASP A 477 -5.66 10.89 -30.22
N THR A 478 -5.75 9.90 -31.11
CA THR A 478 -6.04 10.10 -32.53
C THR A 478 -7.14 9.17 -33.00
N VAL A 479 -7.94 9.61 -33.96
CA VAL A 479 -8.91 8.72 -34.62
C VAL A 479 -8.28 8.18 -35.88
N ARG A 480 -8.01 6.86 -35.92
CA ARG A 480 -7.52 6.15 -37.09
C ARG A 480 -8.55 5.13 -37.57
N ASN A 481 -8.93 5.22 -38.84
CA ASN A 481 -9.92 4.30 -39.45
C ASN A 481 -11.26 4.22 -38.70
N GLY A 482 -11.69 5.33 -38.06
CA GLY A 482 -12.92 5.38 -37.28
C GLY A 482 -12.85 4.79 -35.87
N LYS A 483 -11.66 4.47 -35.39
CA LYS A 483 -11.42 3.99 -34.04
C LYS A 483 -10.56 5.01 -33.26
N LEU A 484 -10.89 5.21 -31.99
CA LEU A 484 -10.08 6.01 -31.10
C LEU A 484 -8.81 5.22 -30.74
N VAL A 485 -7.65 5.85 -30.88
CA VAL A 485 -6.34 5.24 -30.61
C VAL A 485 -5.57 6.17 -29.69
N ASP A 486 -4.98 5.63 -28.63
CA ASP A 486 -4.16 6.40 -27.69
C ASP A 486 -2.77 6.75 -28.26
N CYS A 487 -1.98 7.49 -27.50
CA CYS A 487 -0.62 7.88 -27.88
C CYS A 487 0.35 6.68 -28.08
N ASP A 488 0.02 5.52 -27.50
CA ASP A 488 0.81 4.28 -27.61
C ASP A 488 0.36 3.40 -28.79
N GLY A 489 -0.69 3.82 -29.51
CA GLY A 489 -1.24 3.11 -30.67
C GLY A 489 -2.26 2.02 -30.34
N ASN A 490 -2.78 1.97 -29.11
CA ASN A 490 -3.80 1.01 -28.69
C ASN A 490 -5.20 1.54 -28.98
N GLU A 491 -6.12 0.66 -29.40
CA GLU A 491 -7.53 1.02 -29.56
C GLU A 491 -8.18 1.27 -28.21
N VAL A 492 -8.81 2.45 -28.07
CA VAL A 492 -9.59 2.82 -26.89
C VAL A 492 -11.07 2.57 -27.21
N PRO A 493 -11.73 1.57 -26.59
CA PRO A 493 -13.13 1.29 -26.84
C PRO A 493 -14.01 2.44 -26.35
N VAL A 494 -14.95 2.84 -27.18
CA VAL A 494 -16.00 3.80 -26.84
C VAL A 494 -17.24 2.99 -26.45
N ILE A 495 -17.75 3.20 -25.23
CA ILE A 495 -18.87 2.43 -24.68
C ILE A 495 -20.09 3.31 -24.43
N THR A 496 -21.30 2.76 -24.59
CA THR A 496 -22.55 3.43 -24.19
C THR A 496 -22.66 3.50 -22.65
N ALA A 497 -23.62 4.27 -22.17
CA ALA A 497 -24.00 4.29 -20.75
C ALA A 497 -24.43 2.88 -20.24
N ALA A 498 -24.89 2.00 -21.13
CA ALA A 498 -25.24 0.60 -20.84
C ALA A 498 -24.03 -0.36 -20.88
N GLY A 499 -22.84 0.13 -21.25
CA GLY A 499 -21.61 -0.67 -21.31
C GLY A 499 -21.40 -1.40 -22.66
N GLU A 500 -22.20 -1.12 -23.68
CA GLU A 500 -22.03 -1.69 -25.02
C GLU A 500 -20.94 -0.93 -25.79
N ILE A 501 -20.06 -1.65 -26.50
CA ILE A 501 -19.03 -1.03 -27.34
C ILE A 501 -19.69 -0.44 -28.59
N ILE A 502 -19.46 0.86 -28.81
CA ILE A 502 -19.89 1.54 -30.04
C ILE A 502 -18.82 1.37 -31.11
N ASP A 503 -19.22 0.89 -32.31
CA ASP A 503 -18.37 0.96 -33.49
C ASP A 503 -18.27 2.42 -33.95
N THR A 504 -17.13 3.06 -33.65
CA THR A 504 -16.90 4.48 -33.97
C THR A 504 -16.92 4.77 -35.48
N ARG A 505 -16.97 3.74 -36.35
CA ARG A 505 -17.17 3.92 -37.80
C ARG A 505 -18.56 4.44 -38.16
N VAL A 506 -19.54 4.32 -37.26
CA VAL A 506 -20.92 4.78 -37.46
C VAL A 506 -21.08 6.29 -37.20
N CYS A 507 -20.09 6.91 -36.53
CA CYS A 507 -20.13 8.33 -36.15
C CYS A 507 -19.44 9.26 -37.17
N LYS A 508 -19.34 8.92 -38.46
CA LYS A 508 -18.97 9.92 -39.47
C LYS A 508 -20.04 10.99 -39.55
N PRO A 509 -19.71 12.29 -39.46
CA PRO A 509 -20.61 13.32 -39.88
C PRO A 509 -20.98 13.02 -41.34
N GLN A 510 -22.25 12.95 -41.64
CA GLN A 510 -22.70 13.06 -43.04
C GLN A 510 -22.25 14.43 -43.51
N ASP A 511 -21.19 14.46 -44.33
CA ASP A 511 -20.85 15.65 -45.09
C ASP A 511 -22.09 16.06 -45.89
N GLY A 512 -22.65 17.18 -45.45
CA GLY A 512 -23.78 17.83 -46.16
C GLY A 512 -23.30 18.31 -47.52
N SER A 513 -23.35 17.43 -48.51
CA SER A 513 -23.38 17.80 -49.91
C SER A 513 -24.69 17.28 -50.48
N GLY A 514 -25.65 18.20 -50.58
CA GLY A 514 -26.89 18.00 -51.28
C GLY A 514 -26.66 17.62 -52.74
N GLY A 515 -27.40 16.62 -53.17
CA GLY A 515 -27.54 16.17 -54.54
C GLY A 515 -28.96 15.70 -54.70
N SER A 516 -29.86 16.64 -54.98
CA SER A 516 -31.18 16.40 -55.56
C SER A 516 -31.02 15.56 -56.82
N SER A 517 -31.73 14.43 -56.91
CA SER A 517 -32.41 14.05 -58.16
C SER A 517 -33.44 12.96 -57.88
N ALA A 518 -34.64 13.30 -58.28
CA ALA A 518 -35.81 12.43 -58.35
C ALA A 518 -35.56 11.22 -59.30
N HIS A 519 -36.03 10.05 -58.90
CA HIS A 519 -37.03 9.25 -59.60
C HIS A 519 -37.49 8.11 -58.70
#